data_3af2be3ce55e8b4fcc8c5a47f956e9e4
#
_entry.id   3af2be3ce55e8b4fcc8c5a47f956e9e4
#
_cell.length_a   1.000
_cell.length_b   1.000
_cell.length_c   1.000
_cell.angle_alpha   90.00
_cell.angle_beta   90.00
_cell.angle_gamma   90.00
#
_symmetry.space_group_name_H-M   'P 1'
#
loop_
_entity.id
_entity.type
_entity.pdbx_description
1 polymer ?
#
loop_
_entity_poly.entity_id
_entity_poly.type
_entity_poly.pdbx_seq_one_letter_code
_entity_poly.pdbx_strand_id
1 'polypeptide(L)'
;MKLSPQIILNALKQRFSIEIPRAAGTSLSLGRPVFLTDPASPAPGRVSLCRTRPNLSAAESWKFPFLILYQGPEEETEEIPSDKMLKLPSSCGLPEVFNLLQELFDRYDAWDEKLNTLTRQDSNIQELLDASFPIFGNPLLLRAADFSLLACSSMIDADPKLSHLTDPETSFETLSICKLDPLYMNAGTYRKPFYLPEYLSGSRELCVNLFQHGNYSHRLILSEELTPLAEELPPLLEHLAGYVQTALSHSDQGNLSSGYSLEHLLADIISEKQTNYSLIDSRLSEFGWYSSHSYCCMSLKVTSLDQQNLTTRYLCSHFEKTVPGSCAFPYGEELVIFVNLTRYDGTVDQMVNRITFFLRDNFLKTGVSSPIQGTMELQHCYTQSRIALETGSKYQTYRWIHKFEDISLYYLLECCTRELPTYMVCSPKILALKSYDIQHHSEYCKTLETYLDTHLNAVRASQRLFIHRSTFLYRLDRIRELINIDFDDSRQLFYLMLSFRLLELRKSASSEAIELHS
;
A
#
# COMPACT_ATOMS: atom_id res chain seq x y z
N MET A 1 -21.22 6.54 -30.34
CA MET A 1 -21.29 5.75 -29.09
C MET A 1 -22.67 5.08 -28.96
N LYS A 2 -22.81 3.96 -28.27
CA LYS A 2 -24.11 3.37 -27.88
C LYS A 2 -24.48 3.82 -26.48
N LEU A 3 -25.79 3.95 -26.20
CA LEU A 3 -26.30 4.32 -24.89
C LEU A 3 -27.06 3.17 -24.21
N SER A 4 -27.18 3.22 -22.90
CA SER A 4 -28.01 2.25 -22.16
C SER A 4 -29.47 2.67 -22.17
N PRO A 5 -30.42 1.72 -22.04
CA PRO A 5 -31.82 2.05 -21.84
C PRO A 5 -32.03 3.01 -20.66
N GLN A 6 -31.28 2.85 -19.57
CA GLN A 6 -31.39 3.70 -18.39
C GLN A 6 -31.07 5.18 -18.68
N ILE A 7 -29.98 5.47 -19.44
CA ILE A 7 -29.61 6.83 -19.84
C ILE A 7 -30.75 7.47 -20.65
N ILE A 8 -31.31 6.72 -21.61
CA ILE A 8 -32.38 7.20 -22.49
C ILE A 8 -33.64 7.51 -21.67
N LEU A 9 -34.03 6.59 -20.80
CA LEU A 9 -35.21 6.74 -19.97
C LEU A 9 -35.08 7.89 -18.97
N ASN A 10 -33.91 8.07 -18.38
CA ASN A 10 -33.65 9.19 -17.46
C ASN A 10 -33.74 10.55 -18.18
N ALA A 11 -33.22 10.66 -19.41
CA ALA A 11 -33.37 11.87 -20.22
C ALA A 11 -34.85 12.18 -20.53
N LEU A 12 -35.63 11.16 -20.85
CA LEU A 12 -37.08 11.28 -21.10
C LEU A 12 -37.82 11.70 -19.82
N LYS A 13 -37.46 11.13 -18.67
CA LYS A 13 -38.05 11.48 -17.37
C LYS A 13 -37.82 12.93 -17.01
N GLN A 14 -36.60 13.42 -17.18
CA GLN A 14 -36.24 14.80 -16.88
C GLN A 14 -37.02 15.82 -17.73
N ARG A 15 -37.28 15.49 -19.02
CA ARG A 15 -37.93 16.42 -19.96
C ARG A 15 -39.46 16.31 -19.94
N PHE A 16 -40.02 15.10 -19.82
CA PHE A 16 -41.45 14.84 -20.03
C PHE A 16 -42.18 14.34 -18.78
N SER A 17 -41.53 14.27 -17.62
CA SER A 17 -42.11 13.79 -16.34
C SER A 17 -42.75 12.40 -16.45
N ILE A 18 -42.14 11.48 -17.15
CA ILE A 18 -42.64 10.12 -17.42
C ILE A 18 -42.24 9.20 -16.25
N GLU A 19 -43.14 8.33 -15.83
CA GLU A 19 -42.82 7.25 -14.90
C GLU A 19 -41.97 6.18 -15.59
N ILE A 20 -40.81 5.86 -15.02
CA ILE A 20 -39.87 4.87 -15.56
C ILE A 20 -40.03 3.55 -14.81
N PRO A 21 -40.03 2.39 -15.52
CA PRO A 21 -39.95 1.08 -14.87
C PRO A 21 -38.67 0.95 -14.03
N ARG A 22 -38.76 0.33 -12.86
CA ARG A 22 -37.65 0.23 -11.87
C ARG A 22 -36.42 -0.55 -12.32
N ALA A 23 -36.44 -1.24 -13.45
CA ALA A 23 -35.34 -2.11 -13.90
C ALA A 23 -35.08 -1.93 -15.40
N ALA A 24 -34.48 -0.81 -15.79
CA ALA A 24 -33.95 -0.66 -17.15
C ALA A 24 -32.54 -1.22 -17.26
N GLY A 25 -32.20 -1.82 -18.40
CA GLY A 25 -30.86 -2.34 -18.66
C GLY A 25 -29.79 -1.24 -18.64
N THR A 26 -28.67 -1.48 -17.97
CA THR A 26 -27.57 -0.50 -17.82
C THR A 26 -26.50 -0.64 -18.90
N SER A 27 -26.48 -1.72 -19.70
CA SER A 27 -25.45 -1.93 -20.74
C SER A 27 -25.55 -0.93 -21.90
N LEU A 28 -24.43 -0.42 -22.39
CA LEU A 28 -24.32 0.48 -23.55
C LEU A 28 -24.58 -0.29 -24.86
N SER A 29 -25.84 -0.51 -25.22
CA SER A 29 -26.23 -1.44 -26.27
C SER A 29 -27.08 -0.81 -27.39
N LEU A 30 -27.71 0.35 -27.14
CA LEU A 30 -28.66 0.98 -28.05
C LEU A 30 -28.01 2.09 -28.87
N GLY A 31 -28.23 2.09 -30.18
CA GLY A 31 -27.87 3.15 -31.10
C GLY A 31 -28.99 4.17 -31.32
N ARG A 32 -28.75 5.12 -32.18
CA ARG A 32 -29.60 6.29 -32.50
C ARG A 32 -31.06 5.90 -32.76
N PRO A 33 -32.02 6.78 -32.43
CA PRO A 33 -33.44 6.54 -32.60
C PRO A 33 -33.81 6.44 -34.10
N VAL A 34 -34.81 5.59 -34.37
CA VAL A 34 -35.43 5.41 -35.69
C VAL A 34 -36.94 5.33 -35.56
N PHE A 35 -37.67 5.82 -36.59
CA PHE A 35 -39.08 5.56 -36.64
C PHE A 35 -39.35 4.15 -37.18
N LEU A 36 -40.21 3.40 -36.52
CA LEU A 36 -40.63 2.11 -36.99
C LEU A 36 -41.65 2.27 -38.11
N THR A 37 -41.35 1.71 -39.25
CA THR A 37 -42.25 1.62 -40.42
C THR A 37 -43.11 0.36 -40.36
N ASP A 38 -42.60 -0.71 -39.74
CA ASP A 38 -43.30 -1.96 -39.51
C ASP A 38 -43.33 -2.26 -38.00
N PRO A 39 -44.50 -2.25 -37.33
CA PRO A 39 -44.63 -2.57 -35.89
C PRO A 39 -44.25 -4.00 -35.50
N ALA A 40 -44.10 -4.90 -36.49
CA ALA A 40 -43.78 -6.31 -36.22
C ALA A 40 -42.28 -6.58 -36.02
N SER A 41 -41.38 -5.63 -36.33
CA SER A 41 -39.91 -5.84 -36.28
C SER A 41 -39.16 -4.59 -35.82
N PRO A 42 -38.75 -4.49 -34.55
CA PRO A 42 -37.91 -3.38 -34.08
C PRO A 42 -36.53 -3.42 -34.73
N ALA A 43 -35.92 -2.26 -34.88
CA ALA A 43 -34.59 -2.16 -35.41
C ALA A 43 -33.56 -2.73 -34.41
N PRO A 44 -32.75 -3.74 -34.78
CA PRO A 44 -31.79 -4.36 -33.90
C PRO A 44 -30.78 -3.35 -33.33
N GLY A 45 -30.60 -3.33 -32.00
CA GLY A 45 -29.65 -2.47 -31.33
C GLY A 45 -29.93 -0.97 -31.44
N ARG A 46 -31.19 -0.57 -31.65
CA ARG A 46 -31.60 0.84 -31.76
C ARG A 46 -32.78 1.17 -30.89
N VAL A 47 -33.00 2.46 -30.66
CA VAL A 47 -34.23 2.99 -30.08
C VAL A 47 -35.28 3.14 -31.19
N SER A 48 -36.46 2.54 -31.01
CA SER A 48 -37.53 2.55 -32.00
C SER A 48 -38.70 3.39 -31.53
N LEU A 49 -39.16 4.34 -32.34
CA LEU A 49 -40.35 5.16 -32.06
C LEU A 49 -41.51 4.74 -32.94
N CYS A 50 -42.72 4.57 -32.41
CA CYS A 50 -43.90 4.26 -33.16
C CYS A 50 -45.15 4.92 -32.57
N ARG A 51 -46.19 5.14 -33.44
CA ARG A 51 -47.49 5.73 -33.02
C ARG A 51 -48.44 4.73 -32.42
N THR A 52 -48.28 3.46 -32.74
CA THR A 52 -49.15 2.38 -32.28
C THR A 52 -48.31 1.37 -31.51
N ARG A 53 -48.95 0.68 -30.57
CA ARG A 53 -48.32 -0.41 -29.84
C ARG A 53 -47.95 -1.53 -30.85
N PRO A 54 -46.68 -1.97 -30.87
CA PRO A 54 -46.27 -3.07 -31.72
C PRO A 54 -46.87 -4.40 -31.24
N ASN A 55 -47.17 -5.32 -32.17
CA ASN A 55 -47.63 -6.64 -31.83
C ASN A 55 -46.47 -7.52 -31.36
N LEU A 56 -46.52 -7.96 -30.11
CA LEU A 56 -45.41 -8.60 -29.41
C LEU A 56 -45.40 -10.13 -29.47
N SER A 57 -46.28 -10.76 -30.24
CA SER A 57 -46.32 -12.23 -30.34
C SER A 57 -45.00 -12.88 -30.78
N ALA A 58 -44.06 -12.08 -31.30
CA ALA A 58 -42.71 -12.50 -31.67
C ALA A 58 -41.57 -11.93 -30.75
N ALA A 59 -41.90 -11.11 -29.75
CA ALA A 59 -40.89 -10.36 -28.97
C ALA A 59 -39.97 -11.27 -28.13
N GLU A 60 -40.44 -12.40 -27.66
CA GLU A 60 -39.64 -13.38 -26.91
C GLU A 60 -38.55 -14.05 -27.77
N SER A 61 -38.68 -14.01 -29.09
CA SER A 61 -37.66 -14.56 -30.01
C SER A 61 -36.53 -13.62 -30.35
N TRP A 62 -36.60 -12.32 -29.97
CA TRP A 62 -35.58 -11.34 -30.31
C TRP A 62 -34.38 -11.39 -29.36
N LYS A 63 -33.28 -11.91 -29.84
CA LYS A 63 -32.01 -12.06 -29.08
C LYS A 63 -31.11 -10.83 -29.06
N PHE A 64 -31.55 -9.70 -29.60
CA PHE A 64 -30.79 -8.46 -29.66
C PHE A 64 -31.37 -7.40 -28.70
N PRO A 65 -30.54 -6.43 -28.22
CA PRO A 65 -31.04 -5.33 -27.42
C PRO A 65 -31.93 -4.40 -28.25
N PHE A 66 -33.03 -3.93 -27.69
CA PHE A 66 -33.91 -2.94 -28.29
C PHE A 66 -34.67 -2.16 -27.19
N LEU A 67 -35.13 -0.97 -27.54
CA LEU A 67 -36.06 -0.17 -26.74
C LEU A 67 -37.11 0.41 -27.66
N ILE A 68 -38.40 0.20 -27.34
CA ILE A 68 -39.51 0.73 -28.09
C ILE A 68 -40.22 1.80 -27.27
N LEU A 69 -40.34 3.00 -27.86
CA LEU A 69 -41.11 4.11 -27.32
C LEU A 69 -42.37 4.27 -28.19
N TYR A 70 -43.56 4.12 -27.60
CA TYR A 70 -44.81 4.13 -28.37
C TYR A 70 -45.88 5.03 -27.75
N GLN A 71 -46.79 5.52 -28.61
CA GLN A 71 -48.01 6.18 -28.21
C GLN A 71 -49.18 5.26 -28.55
N GLY A 72 -50.05 4.96 -27.60
CA GLY A 72 -51.21 4.09 -27.83
C GLY A 72 -52.40 4.52 -26.98
N PRO A 73 -53.63 4.07 -27.30
CA PRO A 73 -54.82 4.33 -26.48
C PRO A 73 -54.67 3.81 -25.05
N GLU A 74 -55.40 4.42 -24.09
CA GLU A 74 -55.27 4.14 -22.66
C GLU A 74 -55.78 2.78 -22.19
N GLU A 75 -56.55 2.06 -23.03
CA GLU A 75 -57.39 0.94 -22.59
C GLU A 75 -56.77 -0.46 -22.72
N GLU A 76 -55.49 -0.66 -22.97
CA GLU A 76 -54.93 -2.01 -23.08
C GLU A 76 -54.13 -2.43 -21.85
N THR A 77 -54.77 -3.21 -20.99
CA THR A 77 -54.20 -3.87 -19.81
C THR A 77 -53.65 -5.27 -20.15
N GLU A 78 -52.50 -5.36 -20.76
CA GLU A 78 -51.73 -6.60 -20.76
C GLU A 78 -50.32 -6.34 -20.22
N GLU A 79 -49.88 -7.18 -19.27
CA GLU A 79 -48.54 -7.14 -18.67
C GLU A 79 -47.46 -7.38 -19.72
N ILE A 80 -46.70 -6.33 -20.03
CA ILE A 80 -45.56 -6.36 -20.95
C ILE A 80 -44.29 -6.36 -20.13
N PRO A 81 -43.17 -7.01 -20.59
CA PRO A 81 -41.88 -6.82 -20.00
C PRO A 81 -41.52 -5.34 -20.02
N SER A 82 -41.59 -4.69 -18.87
CA SER A 82 -41.52 -3.24 -18.71
C SER A 82 -40.12 -2.64 -18.96
N ASP A 83 -39.13 -3.49 -19.19
CA ASP A 83 -37.72 -3.10 -19.35
C ASP A 83 -37.34 -2.74 -20.81
N LYS A 84 -38.14 -3.13 -21.82
CA LYS A 84 -37.86 -2.97 -23.25
C LYS A 84 -38.85 -2.09 -23.98
N MET A 85 -39.96 -1.69 -23.35
CA MET A 85 -40.99 -0.87 -23.95
C MET A 85 -41.46 0.20 -22.96
N LEU A 86 -41.61 1.43 -23.46
CA LEU A 86 -42.15 2.54 -22.70
C LEU A 86 -43.32 3.19 -23.46
N LYS A 87 -44.46 3.32 -22.80
CA LYS A 87 -45.59 4.10 -23.29
C LYS A 87 -45.30 5.60 -23.04
N LEU A 88 -45.36 6.37 -24.08
CA LEU A 88 -45.21 7.85 -24.00
C LEU A 88 -46.59 8.46 -23.77
N PRO A 89 -46.70 9.49 -22.90
CA PRO A 89 -47.93 10.27 -22.74
C PRO A 89 -48.38 10.89 -24.06
N SER A 90 -49.69 11.00 -24.25
CA SER A 90 -50.26 11.62 -25.47
C SER A 90 -49.87 13.09 -25.63
N SER A 91 -49.42 13.74 -24.55
CA SER A 91 -48.92 15.11 -24.53
C SER A 91 -47.52 15.26 -25.13
N CYS A 92 -46.76 14.17 -25.28
CA CYS A 92 -45.39 14.20 -25.83
C CYS A 92 -45.46 14.02 -27.35
N GLY A 93 -44.99 15.01 -28.10
CA GLY A 93 -44.85 14.88 -29.54
C GLY A 93 -43.74 13.89 -29.90
N LEU A 94 -43.99 12.88 -30.74
CA LEU A 94 -42.93 11.95 -31.19
C LEU A 94 -41.75 12.65 -31.85
N PRO A 95 -41.92 13.75 -32.68
CA PRO A 95 -40.80 14.53 -33.19
C PRO A 95 -39.98 15.18 -32.09
N GLU A 96 -40.57 15.64 -31.01
CA GLU A 96 -39.87 16.25 -29.86
C GLU A 96 -39.06 15.20 -29.11
N VAL A 97 -39.62 14.01 -28.90
CA VAL A 97 -38.91 12.86 -28.33
C VAL A 97 -37.72 12.45 -29.22
N PHE A 98 -37.97 12.39 -30.54
CA PHE A 98 -36.90 12.06 -31.48
C PHE A 98 -35.75 13.08 -31.45
N ASN A 99 -36.06 14.37 -31.45
CA ASN A 99 -35.05 15.43 -31.37
C ASN A 99 -34.28 15.39 -30.06
N LEU A 100 -34.96 15.23 -28.91
CA LEU A 100 -34.30 15.05 -27.62
C LEU A 100 -33.31 13.88 -27.63
N LEU A 101 -33.73 12.75 -28.19
CA LEU A 101 -32.86 11.57 -28.28
C LEU A 101 -31.68 11.82 -29.23
N GLN A 102 -31.88 12.51 -30.36
CA GLN A 102 -30.77 12.89 -31.24
C GLN A 102 -29.76 13.78 -30.53
N GLU A 103 -30.21 14.83 -29.82
CA GLU A 103 -29.34 15.70 -29.02
C GLU A 103 -28.58 14.93 -27.94
N LEU A 104 -29.26 13.97 -27.30
CA LEU A 104 -28.64 13.10 -26.31
C LEU A 104 -27.50 12.27 -26.94
N PHE A 105 -27.76 11.61 -28.07
CA PHE A 105 -26.75 10.84 -28.78
C PHE A 105 -25.60 11.73 -29.28
N ASP A 106 -25.89 12.93 -29.80
CA ASP A 106 -24.87 13.88 -30.25
C ASP A 106 -23.94 14.30 -29.10
N ARG A 107 -24.48 14.54 -27.92
CA ARG A 107 -23.69 14.88 -26.73
C ARG A 107 -22.71 13.75 -26.35
N TYR A 108 -23.17 12.50 -26.34
CA TYR A 108 -22.32 11.36 -25.97
C TYR A 108 -21.34 10.99 -27.12
N ASP A 109 -21.73 11.14 -28.37
CA ASP A 109 -20.86 10.93 -29.53
C ASP A 109 -19.73 11.98 -29.54
N ALA A 110 -20.03 13.26 -29.23
CA ALA A 110 -19.03 14.32 -29.13
C ALA A 110 -18.03 14.06 -27.99
N TRP A 111 -18.52 13.54 -26.85
CA TRP A 111 -17.64 13.13 -25.75
C TRP A 111 -16.72 11.97 -26.16
N ASP A 112 -17.25 10.91 -26.76
CA ASP A 112 -16.51 9.74 -27.22
C ASP A 112 -15.44 10.12 -28.27
N GLU A 113 -15.79 11.01 -29.22
CA GLU A 113 -14.85 11.51 -30.22
C GLU A 113 -13.73 12.36 -29.59
N LYS A 114 -14.07 13.18 -28.58
CA LYS A 114 -13.08 13.95 -27.85
C LYS A 114 -12.11 13.04 -27.09
N LEU A 115 -12.59 12.01 -26.39
CA LEU A 115 -11.73 11.01 -25.71
C LEU A 115 -10.81 10.30 -26.70
N ASN A 116 -11.34 9.88 -27.85
CA ASN A 116 -10.56 9.22 -28.90
C ASN A 116 -9.46 10.12 -29.45
N THR A 117 -9.76 11.41 -29.65
CA THR A 117 -8.79 12.40 -30.13
C THR A 117 -7.66 12.63 -29.14
N LEU A 118 -8.00 12.83 -27.85
CA LEU A 118 -7.04 13.02 -26.77
C LEU A 118 -6.13 11.79 -26.61
N THR A 119 -6.69 10.59 -26.64
CA THR A 119 -5.91 9.35 -26.53
C THR A 119 -4.93 9.17 -27.70
N ARG A 120 -5.31 9.56 -28.93
CA ARG A 120 -4.41 9.48 -30.11
C ARG A 120 -3.30 10.53 -30.09
N GLN A 121 -3.50 11.65 -29.40
CA GLN A 121 -2.53 12.74 -29.31
C GLN A 121 -1.54 12.55 -28.14
N ASP A 122 -1.57 11.40 -27.46
CA ASP A 122 -0.81 11.14 -26.24
C ASP A 122 -0.99 12.24 -25.17
N SER A 123 -2.21 12.81 -25.12
CA SER A 123 -2.56 13.84 -24.15
C SER A 123 -2.48 13.30 -22.71
N ASN A 124 -2.26 14.22 -21.76
CA ASN A 124 -2.22 13.87 -20.34
C ASN A 124 -3.57 13.23 -19.91
N ILE A 125 -3.50 12.23 -19.03
CA ILE A 125 -4.69 11.56 -18.48
C ILE A 125 -5.64 12.56 -17.82
N GLN A 126 -5.13 13.62 -17.18
CA GLN A 126 -5.93 14.69 -16.61
C GLN A 126 -6.89 15.31 -17.63
N GLU A 127 -6.47 15.50 -18.89
CA GLU A 127 -7.33 16.06 -19.95
C GLU A 127 -8.50 15.11 -20.29
N LEU A 128 -8.31 13.78 -20.20
CA LEU A 128 -9.39 12.80 -20.34
C LEU A 128 -10.41 12.90 -19.20
N LEU A 129 -9.92 13.09 -17.95
CA LEU A 129 -10.79 13.29 -16.79
C LEU A 129 -11.58 14.60 -16.88
N ASP A 130 -10.94 15.69 -17.27
CA ASP A 130 -11.57 17.00 -17.45
C ASP A 130 -12.62 17.00 -18.57
N ALA A 131 -12.32 16.34 -19.70
CA ALA A 131 -13.26 16.17 -20.80
C ALA A 131 -14.50 15.37 -20.40
N SER A 132 -14.41 14.58 -19.34
CA SER A 132 -15.48 13.70 -18.86
C SER A 132 -16.34 14.34 -17.77
N PHE A 133 -15.87 15.41 -17.14
CA PHE A 133 -16.63 16.10 -16.08
C PHE A 133 -18.07 16.51 -16.50
N PRO A 134 -18.33 17.04 -17.73
CA PRO A 134 -19.70 17.38 -18.13
C PRO A 134 -20.67 16.18 -18.22
N ILE A 135 -20.13 14.97 -18.30
CA ILE A 135 -20.92 13.73 -18.33
C ILE A 135 -21.21 13.23 -16.92
N PHE A 136 -20.22 13.27 -16.04
CA PHE A 136 -20.31 12.66 -14.70
C PHE A 136 -20.82 13.62 -13.63
N GLY A 137 -20.56 14.92 -13.75
CA GLY A 137 -20.97 15.95 -12.80
C GLY A 137 -20.31 15.85 -11.41
N ASN A 138 -19.29 15.01 -11.27
CA ASN A 138 -18.53 14.76 -10.06
C ASN A 138 -17.03 14.67 -10.36
N PRO A 139 -16.15 14.91 -9.38
CA PRO A 139 -14.71 14.80 -9.57
C PRO A 139 -14.26 13.36 -9.86
N LEU A 140 -13.32 13.25 -10.80
CA LEU A 140 -12.68 12.00 -11.21
C LEU A 140 -11.24 11.98 -10.70
N LEU A 141 -10.80 10.83 -10.20
CA LEU A 141 -9.43 10.58 -9.74
C LEU A 141 -8.92 9.27 -10.35
N LEU A 142 -7.65 9.26 -10.69
CA LEU A 142 -6.93 8.04 -11.04
C LEU A 142 -5.86 7.80 -10.01
N ARG A 143 -6.01 6.73 -9.24
CA ARG A 143 -5.02 6.28 -8.26
C ARG A 143 -4.34 4.99 -8.72
N ALA A 144 -3.04 4.89 -8.49
CA ALA A 144 -2.34 3.63 -8.65
C ALA A 144 -2.72 2.64 -7.54
N ALA A 145 -2.38 1.37 -7.73
CA ALA A 145 -2.64 0.32 -6.75
C ALA A 145 -1.96 0.58 -5.38
N ASP A 146 -0.90 1.40 -5.38
CA ASP A 146 -0.18 1.89 -4.21
C ASP A 146 -0.80 3.17 -3.60
N PHE A 147 -2.02 3.52 -3.98
CA PHE A 147 -2.76 4.73 -3.58
C PHE A 147 -2.16 6.07 -4.04
N SER A 148 -1.04 6.09 -4.73
CA SER A 148 -0.51 7.33 -5.29
C SER A 148 -1.50 7.92 -6.30
N LEU A 149 -1.73 9.22 -6.20
CA LEU A 149 -2.56 9.96 -7.13
C LEU A 149 -1.76 10.21 -8.41
N LEU A 150 -2.25 9.67 -9.54
CA LEU A 150 -1.63 9.86 -10.85
C LEU A 150 -2.23 11.05 -11.61
N ALA A 151 -3.55 11.20 -11.53
CA ALA A 151 -4.28 12.29 -12.18
C ALA A 151 -5.60 12.54 -11.45
N CYS A 152 -6.07 13.77 -11.50
CA CYS A 152 -7.38 14.17 -10.99
C CYS A 152 -7.99 15.25 -11.90
N SER A 153 -9.31 15.43 -11.78
CA SER A 153 -10.00 16.53 -12.48
C SER A 153 -9.49 17.89 -11.99
N SER A 154 -9.17 18.80 -12.89
CA SER A 154 -8.63 20.15 -12.58
C SER A 154 -9.51 20.97 -11.62
N MET A 155 -10.81 20.68 -11.57
CA MET A 155 -11.73 21.33 -10.67
C MET A 155 -11.43 21.08 -9.17
N ILE A 156 -10.72 20.01 -8.84
CA ILE A 156 -10.34 19.70 -7.46
C ILE A 156 -9.38 20.76 -6.93
N ASP A 157 -8.44 21.20 -7.76
CA ASP A 157 -7.48 22.26 -7.39
C ASP A 157 -8.15 23.64 -7.31
N ALA A 158 -9.27 23.82 -8.02
CA ALA A 158 -10.01 25.09 -8.05
C ALA A 158 -10.99 25.29 -6.88
N ASP A 159 -11.46 24.21 -6.24
CA ASP A 159 -12.40 24.26 -5.13
C ASP A 159 -11.76 23.77 -3.81
N PRO A 160 -11.54 24.68 -2.83
CA PRO A 160 -10.96 24.30 -1.54
C PRO A 160 -11.74 23.22 -0.78
N LYS A 161 -13.03 23.03 -1.08
CA LYS A 161 -13.84 21.98 -0.44
C LYS A 161 -13.46 20.58 -0.91
N LEU A 162 -12.85 20.46 -2.08
CA LEU A 162 -12.44 19.20 -2.70
C LEU A 162 -10.96 18.86 -2.42
N SER A 163 -10.21 19.74 -1.76
CA SER A 163 -8.78 19.55 -1.49
C SER A 163 -8.48 18.28 -0.69
N HIS A 164 -9.41 17.82 0.14
CA HIS A 164 -9.27 16.56 0.90
C HIS A 164 -9.09 15.33 -0.02
N LEU A 165 -9.57 15.36 -1.26
CA LEU A 165 -9.43 14.25 -2.22
C LEU A 165 -7.98 14.04 -2.69
N THR A 166 -7.15 15.08 -2.61
CA THR A 166 -5.75 15.07 -3.05
C THR A 166 -4.76 15.22 -1.90
N ASP A 167 -5.24 15.50 -0.68
CA ASP A 167 -4.42 15.68 0.50
C ASP A 167 -3.71 14.37 0.88
N PRO A 168 -2.37 14.35 0.98
CA PRO A 168 -1.61 13.18 1.38
C PRO A 168 -1.94 12.65 2.78
N GLU A 169 -2.27 13.55 3.74
CA GLU A 169 -2.60 13.15 5.12
C GLU A 169 -3.95 12.44 5.18
N THR A 170 -4.97 12.99 4.53
CA THR A 170 -6.28 12.35 4.42
C THR A 170 -6.20 11.00 3.68
N SER A 171 -5.38 10.93 2.63
CA SER A 171 -5.12 9.67 1.91
C SER A 171 -4.51 8.60 2.82
N PHE A 172 -3.73 9.00 3.81
CA PHE A 172 -3.07 8.11 4.74
C PHE A 172 -4.01 7.53 5.80
N GLU A 173 -4.89 8.36 6.38
CA GLU A 173 -5.93 7.90 7.31
C GLU A 173 -6.88 6.92 6.62
N THR A 174 -7.32 7.27 5.41
CA THR A 174 -8.14 6.41 4.54
C THR A 174 -7.44 5.06 4.28
N LEU A 175 -6.15 5.07 3.99
CA LEU A 175 -5.37 3.85 3.78
C LEU A 175 -5.39 2.93 5.00
N SER A 176 -5.23 3.49 6.20
CA SER A 176 -5.22 2.71 7.44
C SER A 176 -6.57 2.04 7.71
N ILE A 177 -7.67 2.71 7.40
CA ILE A 177 -9.03 2.16 7.48
C ILE A 177 -9.23 1.06 6.42
N CYS A 178 -8.85 1.33 5.18
CA CYS A 178 -9.00 0.42 4.05
C CYS A 178 -8.24 -0.90 4.24
N LYS A 179 -7.07 -0.88 4.87
CA LYS A 179 -6.27 -2.09 5.15
C LYS A 179 -6.97 -3.11 6.03
N LEU A 180 -7.87 -2.68 6.89
CA LEU A 180 -8.57 -3.53 7.85
C LEU A 180 -9.98 -3.91 7.37
N ASP A 181 -10.49 -3.30 6.30
CA ASP A 181 -11.84 -3.54 5.81
C ASP A 181 -11.89 -4.69 4.79
N PRO A 182 -12.69 -5.75 5.05
CA PRO A 182 -12.78 -6.92 4.18
C PRO A 182 -13.32 -6.61 2.78
N LEU A 183 -14.18 -5.59 2.64
CA LEU A 183 -14.73 -5.18 1.35
C LEU A 183 -13.64 -4.54 0.50
N TYR A 184 -12.83 -3.65 1.12
CA TYR A 184 -11.73 -3.00 0.42
C TYR A 184 -10.61 -3.98 0.04
N MET A 185 -10.28 -4.94 0.90
CA MET A 185 -9.27 -5.98 0.64
C MET A 185 -9.60 -6.80 -0.62
N ASN A 186 -10.88 -7.08 -0.85
CA ASN A 186 -11.33 -7.81 -2.04
C ASN A 186 -11.52 -6.90 -3.26
N ALA A 187 -11.61 -5.58 -3.08
CA ALA A 187 -11.94 -4.63 -4.13
C ALA A 187 -10.95 -4.65 -5.32
N GLY A 188 -9.68 -4.98 -5.09
CA GLY A 188 -8.66 -5.12 -6.14
C GLY A 188 -8.95 -6.24 -7.15
N THR A 189 -9.80 -7.21 -6.80
CA THR A 189 -10.14 -8.34 -7.67
C THR A 189 -11.31 -8.07 -8.61
N TYR A 190 -12.08 -7.02 -8.36
CA TYR A 190 -13.30 -6.72 -9.12
C TYR A 190 -12.97 -6.27 -10.55
N ARG A 191 -13.61 -6.93 -11.51
CA ARG A 191 -13.44 -6.67 -12.95
C ARG A 191 -14.53 -5.79 -13.56
N LYS A 192 -15.61 -5.54 -12.81
CA LYS A 192 -16.72 -4.68 -13.19
C LYS A 192 -16.76 -3.46 -12.29
N PRO A 193 -17.45 -2.38 -12.71
CA PRO A 193 -17.69 -1.23 -11.84
C PRO A 193 -18.32 -1.65 -10.50
N PHE A 194 -17.88 -1.03 -9.42
CA PHE A 194 -18.35 -1.30 -8.06
C PHE A 194 -18.36 -0.03 -7.22
N TYR A 195 -19.11 -0.07 -6.12
CA TYR A 195 -19.20 1.06 -5.20
C TYR A 195 -18.39 0.80 -3.92
N LEU A 196 -17.70 1.83 -3.46
CA LEU A 196 -17.13 1.89 -2.13
C LEU A 196 -18.01 2.80 -1.26
N PRO A 197 -18.29 2.40 -0.01
CA PRO A 197 -19.14 3.15 0.89
C PRO A 197 -18.41 4.36 1.48
N GLU A 198 -19.18 5.38 1.89
CA GLU A 198 -18.71 6.65 2.43
C GLU A 198 -17.74 6.50 3.62
N TYR A 199 -17.94 5.50 4.49
CA TYR A 199 -17.11 5.32 5.68
C TYR A 199 -15.63 4.99 5.37
N LEU A 200 -15.30 4.60 4.12
CA LEU A 200 -13.92 4.27 3.71
C LEU A 200 -13.10 5.49 3.30
N SER A 201 -13.71 6.45 2.64
CA SER A 201 -13.01 7.61 2.05
C SER A 201 -13.64 8.97 2.35
N GLY A 202 -14.72 9.00 3.14
CA GLY A 202 -15.46 10.22 3.49
C GLY A 202 -16.57 10.57 2.50
N SER A 203 -16.60 9.95 1.32
CA SER A 203 -17.66 10.05 0.32
C SER A 203 -17.92 8.71 -0.34
N ARG A 204 -19.13 8.51 -0.89
CA ARG A 204 -19.43 7.31 -1.68
C ARG A 204 -18.69 7.39 -3.02
N GLU A 205 -18.06 6.32 -3.42
CA GLU A 205 -17.26 6.27 -4.64
C GLU A 205 -17.77 5.20 -5.61
N LEU A 206 -17.82 5.53 -6.90
CA LEU A 206 -17.97 4.55 -7.97
C LEU A 206 -16.60 4.30 -8.59
N CYS A 207 -16.16 3.05 -8.60
CA CYS A 207 -14.82 2.63 -8.94
C CYS A 207 -14.78 1.67 -10.13
N VAL A 208 -13.73 1.78 -10.94
CA VAL A 208 -13.34 0.80 -11.97
C VAL A 208 -11.86 0.50 -11.82
N ASN A 209 -11.52 -0.78 -11.67
CA ASN A 209 -10.13 -1.21 -11.62
C ASN A 209 -9.55 -1.38 -13.03
N LEU A 210 -8.31 -0.94 -13.21
CA LEU A 210 -7.50 -1.12 -14.40
C LEU A 210 -6.44 -2.17 -14.15
N PHE A 211 -6.14 -2.98 -15.15
CA PHE A 211 -5.24 -4.13 -15.01
C PHE A 211 -4.12 -4.07 -16.05
N GLN A 212 -2.89 -4.25 -15.61
CA GLN A 212 -1.71 -4.40 -16.47
C GLN A 212 -1.15 -5.82 -16.33
N HIS A 213 -0.92 -6.50 -17.44
CA HIS A 213 -0.43 -7.89 -17.46
C HIS A 213 -1.24 -8.85 -16.57
N GLY A 214 -2.54 -8.58 -16.43
CA GLY A 214 -3.45 -9.40 -15.61
C GLY A 214 -3.52 -9.01 -14.13
N ASN A 215 -2.63 -8.16 -13.63
CA ASN A 215 -2.59 -7.68 -12.26
C ASN A 215 -3.29 -6.32 -12.11
N TYR A 216 -3.94 -6.12 -10.97
CA TYR A 216 -4.52 -4.83 -10.61
C TYR A 216 -3.40 -3.77 -10.53
N SER A 217 -3.56 -2.67 -11.28
CA SER A 217 -2.54 -1.63 -11.38
C SER A 217 -3.04 -0.25 -10.95
N HIS A 218 -4.28 0.10 -11.36
CA HIS A 218 -4.84 1.42 -11.09
C HIS A 218 -6.34 1.31 -10.82
N ARG A 219 -6.89 2.37 -10.24
CA ARG A 219 -8.33 2.53 -10.01
C ARG A 219 -8.78 3.90 -10.47
N LEU A 220 -9.76 3.91 -11.39
CA LEU A 220 -10.48 5.10 -11.77
C LEU A 220 -11.65 5.27 -10.80
N ILE A 221 -11.75 6.43 -10.17
CA ILE A 221 -12.69 6.73 -9.09
C ILE A 221 -13.52 7.93 -9.49
N LEU A 222 -14.83 7.84 -9.33
CA LEU A 222 -15.79 8.93 -9.39
C LEU A 222 -16.33 9.14 -7.97
N SER A 223 -16.00 10.29 -7.34
CA SER A 223 -16.36 10.60 -5.96
C SER A 223 -17.67 11.38 -5.88
N GLU A 224 -18.59 10.99 -4.98
CA GLU A 224 -19.91 11.60 -4.80
C GLU A 224 -19.82 12.91 -3.98
N GLU A 225 -19.26 13.97 -4.57
CA GLU A 225 -19.02 15.24 -3.89
C GLU A 225 -20.06 16.32 -4.23
N LEU A 226 -20.47 16.40 -5.48
CA LEU A 226 -21.29 17.50 -6.00
C LEU A 226 -22.73 17.06 -6.29
N THR A 227 -22.89 15.87 -6.85
CA THR A 227 -24.19 15.31 -7.25
C THR A 227 -24.29 13.83 -6.86
N PRO A 228 -25.48 13.34 -6.50
CA PRO A 228 -25.67 11.92 -6.21
C PRO A 228 -25.26 11.03 -7.39
N LEU A 229 -24.61 9.90 -7.12
CA LEU A 229 -24.23 8.92 -8.13
C LEU A 229 -25.46 8.25 -8.74
N ALA A 230 -25.72 8.54 -10.00
CA ALA A 230 -26.86 7.98 -10.74
C ALA A 230 -26.60 6.53 -11.20
N GLU A 231 -27.65 5.74 -11.36
CA GLU A 231 -27.58 4.30 -11.71
C GLU A 231 -27.02 4.06 -13.14
N GLU A 232 -27.05 5.06 -14.01
CA GLU A 232 -26.51 4.99 -15.38
C GLU A 232 -25.00 5.21 -15.50
N LEU A 233 -24.31 5.66 -14.44
CA LEU A 233 -22.89 6.03 -14.47
C LEU A 233 -21.91 4.83 -14.57
N PRO A 234 -22.17 3.64 -14.00
CA PRO A 234 -21.20 2.54 -14.04
C PRO A 234 -20.72 2.16 -15.45
N PRO A 235 -21.57 1.96 -16.47
CA PRO A 235 -21.11 1.61 -17.81
C PRO A 235 -20.39 2.78 -18.54
N LEU A 236 -20.70 4.02 -18.18
CA LEU A 236 -20.00 5.19 -18.70
C LEU A 236 -18.58 5.30 -18.10
N LEU A 237 -18.45 5.01 -16.80
CA LEU A 237 -17.15 4.99 -16.15
C LEU A 237 -16.28 3.83 -16.68
N GLU A 238 -16.87 2.67 -16.95
CA GLU A 238 -16.19 1.55 -17.60
C GLU A 238 -15.72 1.92 -19.02
N HIS A 239 -16.53 2.68 -19.76
CA HIS A 239 -16.16 3.19 -21.09
C HIS A 239 -14.97 4.15 -21.02
N LEU A 240 -15.00 5.13 -20.11
CA LEU A 240 -13.86 6.03 -19.85
C LEU A 240 -12.61 5.26 -19.43
N ALA A 241 -12.77 4.25 -18.57
CA ALA A 241 -11.67 3.41 -18.09
C ALA A 241 -10.91 2.73 -19.26
N GLY A 242 -11.60 2.38 -20.35
CA GLY A 242 -10.97 1.85 -21.56
C GLY A 242 -10.00 2.83 -22.22
N TYR A 243 -10.36 4.11 -22.30
CA TYR A 243 -9.48 5.16 -22.82
C TYR A 243 -8.29 5.44 -21.90
N VAL A 244 -8.55 5.52 -20.57
CA VAL A 244 -7.50 5.69 -19.55
C VAL A 244 -6.51 4.53 -19.59
N GLN A 245 -7.00 3.29 -19.73
CA GLN A 245 -6.14 2.09 -19.86
C GLN A 245 -5.23 2.17 -21.10
N THR A 246 -5.76 2.67 -22.21
CA THR A 246 -4.98 2.85 -23.45
C THR A 246 -3.92 3.93 -23.28
N ALA A 247 -4.26 5.07 -22.69
CA ALA A 247 -3.33 6.16 -22.41
C ALA A 247 -2.18 5.72 -21.47
N LEU A 248 -2.49 4.94 -20.42
CA LEU A 248 -1.49 4.35 -19.52
C LEU A 248 -0.52 3.42 -20.29
N SER A 249 -1.04 2.61 -21.21
CA SER A 249 -0.23 1.68 -21.99
C SER A 249 0.75 2.39 -22.94
N HIS A 250 0.41 3.57 -23.42
CA HIS A 250 1.29 4.40 -24.26
C HIS A 250 2.40 5.05 -23.42
N SER A 251 2.09 5.55 -22.22
CA SER A 251 3.09 6.17 -21.33
C SER A 251 4.13 5.16 -20.82
N ASP A 252 3.77 3.90 -20.64
CA ASP A 252 4.70 2.84 -20.23
C ASP A 252 5.69 2.46 -21.34
N GLN A 253 5.31 2.54 -22.60
CA GLN A 253 6.22 2.28 -23.72
C GLN A 253 7.31 3.34 -23.84
N GLY A 254 7.07 4.56 -23.40
CA GLY A 254 8.08 5.63 -23.29
C GLY A 254 9.12 5.37 -22.19
N ASN A 255 8.76 4.68 -21.13
CA ASN A 255 9.64 4.36 -20.00
C ASN A 255 10.47 3.07 -20.16
N LEU A 256 10.15 2.21 -21.14
CA LEU A 256 10.92 1.00 -21.44
C LEU A 256 12.27 1.26 -22.13
N SER A 257 12.58 2.50 -22.49
CA SER A 257 13.84 2.88 -23.17
C SER A 257 14.92 3.45 -22.24
N SER A 258 14.66 3.67 -20.94
CA SER A 258 15.70 4.05 -19.99
C SER A 258 16.13 2.84 -19.18
N GLY A 259 17.38 2.41 -19.41
CA GLY A 259 17.99 1.28 -18.72
C GLY A 259 17.91 1.35 -17.21
N TYR A 260 18.16 0.24 -16.57
CA TYR A 260 18.31 -0.04 -15.12
C TYR A 260 17.97 1.12 -14.18
N SER A 261 16.83 1.04 -13.48
CA SER A 261 16.50 2.00 -12.41
C SER A 261 17.48 1.84 -11.23
N LEU A 262 17.61 2.87 -10.40
CA LEU A 262 18.41 2.79 -9.18
C LEU A 262 17.95 1.63 -8.26
N GLU A 263 16.64 1.39 -8.18
CA GLU A 263 16.05 0.26 -7.46
C GLU A 263 16.60 -1.10 -7.94
N HIS A 264 16.60 -1.33 -9.26
CA HIS A 264 17.13 -2.57 -9.84
C HIS A 264 18.62 -2.74 -9.57
N LEU A 265 19.39 -1.65 -9.67
CA LEU A 265 20.81 -1.68 -9.40
C LEU A 265 21.11 -2.02 -7.94
N LEU A 266 20.38 -1.41 -6.99
CA LEU A 266 20.52 -1.70 -5.57
C LEU A 266 20.05 -3.13 -5.23
N ALA A 267 18.98 -3.61 -5.84
CA ALA A 267 18.51 -4.98 -5.69
C ALA A 267 19.53 -6.01 -6.22
N ASP A 268 20.20 -5.72 -7.34
CA ASP A 268 21.27 -6.56 -7.88
C ASP A 268 22.52 -6.59 -6.95
N ILE A 269 22.85 -5.46 -6.32
CA ILE A 269 23.92 -5.39 -5.30
C ILE A 269 23.59 -6.28 -4.11
N ILE A 270 22.36 -6.20 -3.58
CA ILE A 270 21.91 -7.02 -2.44
C ILE A 270 21.95 -8.51 -2.77
N SER A 271 21.56 -8.88 -4.01
CA SER A 271 21.46 -10.29 -4.44
C SER A 271 22.78 -10.91 -4.91
N GLU A 272 23.90 -10.21 -4.78
CA GLU A 272 25.26 -10.65 -5.24
C GLU A 272 25.34 -10.99 -6.74
N LYS A 273 24.37 -10.55 -7.54
CA LYS A 273 24.36 -10.82 -8.98
C LYS A 273 25.46 -10.07 -9.75
N GLN A 274 25.96 -8.98 -9.17
CA GLN A 274 27.04 -8.18 -9.76
C GLN A 274 28.26 -8.14 -8.82
N THR A 275 29.38 -8.63 -9.31
CA THR A 275 30.66 -8.66 -8.57
C THR A 275 31.67 -7.63 -9.07
N ASN A 276 31.37 -6.90 -10.16
CA ASN A 276 32.28 -5.90 -10.70
C ASN A 276 32.02 -4.53 -10.08
N TYR A 277 32.76 -4.20 -9.02
CA TYR A 277 32.62 -2.95 -8.25
C TYR A 277 32.82 -1.69 -9.09
N SER A 278 33.74 -1.69 -10.07
CA SER A 278 33.96 -0.52 -10.92
C SER A 278 32.74 -0.19 -11.78
N LEU A 279 32.03 -1.21 -12.25
CA LEU A 279 30.81 -1.05 -13.03
C LEU A 279 29.66 -0.57 -12.15
N ILE A 280 29.56 -1.10 -10.94
CA ILE A 280 28.55 -0.69 -9.95
C ILE A 280 28.73 0.80 -9.61
N ASP A 281 29.94 1.22 -9.29
CA ASP A 281 30.24 2.61 -8.90
C ASP A 281 29.97 3.59 -10.06
N SER A 282 30.35 3.21 -11.29
CA SER A 282 30.03 4.00 -12.48
C SER A 282 28.52 4.17 -12.67
N ARG A 283 27.72 3.10 -12.53
CA ARG A 283 26.27 3.18 -12.67
C ARG A 283 25.59 3.94 -11.54
N LEU A 284 26.02 3.74 -10.29
CA LEU A 284 25.50 4.50 -9.15
C LEU A 284 25.77 6.01 -9.30
N SER A 285 26.91 6.38 -9.91
CA SER A 285 27.25 7.79 -10.17
C SER A 285 26.29 8.46 -11.14
N GLU A 286 25.68 7.73 -12.08
CA GLU A 286 24.64 8.25 -12.99
C GLU A 286 23.40 8.72 -12.23
N PHE A 287 23.10 8.11 -11.08
CA PHE A 287 22.02 8.50 -10.17
C PHE A 287 22.47 9.51 -9.09
N GLY A 288 23.70 10.00 -9.15
CA GLY A 288 24.27 10.93 -8.17
C GLY A 288 24.65 10.26 -6.84
N TRP A 289 24.91 8.96 -6.85
CA TRP A 289 25.40 8.16 -5.72
C TRP A 289 26.89 7.89 -5.91
N TYR A 290 27.73 8.47 -5.06
CA TYR A 290 29.19 8.47 -5.24
C TYR A 290 29.88 7.74 -4.10
N SER A 291 31.04 7.16 -4.38
CA SER A 291 31.91 6.50 -3.38
C SER A 291 32.42 7.44 -2.27
N SER A 292 32.30 8.75 -2.47
CA SER A 292 32.62 9.76 -1.44
C SER A 292 31.47 10.05 -0.47
N HIS A 293 30.25 9.53 -0.76
CA HIS A 293 29.07 9.78 0.06
C HIS A 293 28.97 8.77 1.20
N SER A 294 28.20 9.13 2.23
CA SER A 294 27.84 8.26 3.34
C SER A 294 26.43 7.67 3.13
N TYR A 295 26.26 6.42 3.51
CA TYR A 295 25.03 5.66 3.29
C TYR A 295 24.56 4.93 4.55
N CYS A 296 23.27 4.68 4.66
CA CYS A 296 22.71 3.70 5.57
C CYS A 296 21.56 2.94 4.88
N CYS A 297 21.17 1.82 5.46
CA CYS A 297 20.08 1.00 4.98
C CYS A 297 19.05 0.79 6.09
N MET A 298 17.77 0.76 5.72
CA MET A 298 16.68 0.34 6.57
C MET A 298 15.98 -0.86 5.93
N SER A 299 15.65 -1.86 6.74
CA SER A 299 14.81 -3.01 6.37
C SER A 299 13.54 -2.99 7.20
N LEU A 300 12.39 -3.09 6.54
CA LEU A 300 11.09 -3.15 7.18
C LEU A 300 10.42 -4.47 6.81
N LYS A 301 9.85 -5.14 7.80
CA LYS A 301 9.02 -6.30 7.54
C LYS A 301 7.63 -5.83 7.13
N VAL A 302 7.24 -6.20 5.91
CA VAL A 302 5.93 -5.87 5.36
C VAL A 302 4.93 -6.95 5.78
N THR A 303 3.73 -6.54 6.20
CA THR A 303 2.69 -7.50 6.54
C THR A 303 2.14 -8.18 5.28
N SER A 304 1.56 -9.38 5.43
CA SER A 304 0.87 -10.06 4.32
C SER A 304 -0.27 -9.22 3.73
N LEU A 305 -0.90 -8.38 4.55
CA LEU A 305 -1.93 -7.42 4.14
C LEU A 305 -1.36 -6.33 3.24
N ASP A 306 -0.20 -5.78 3.57
CA ASP A 306 0.46 -4.77 2.75
C ASP A 306 0.88 -5.32 1.40
N GLN A 307 1.33 -6.58 1.35
CA GLN A 307 1.67 -7.26 0.10
C GLN A 307 0.44 -7.52 -0.78
N GLN A 308 -0.65 -8.01 -0.20
CA GLN A 308 -1.90 -8.28 -0.92
C GLN A 308 -2.56 -7.01 -1.44
N ASN A 309 -2.51 -5.92 -0.68
CA ASN A 309 -3.11 -4.64 -1.04
C ASN A 309 -2.19 -3.75 -1.88
N LEU A 310 -1.01 -4.24 -2.28
CA LEU A 310 -0.02 -3.50 -3.05
C LEU A 310 0.42 -2.17 -2.40
N THR A 311 0.22 -2.01 -1.09
CA THR A 311 0.58 -0.79 -0.36
C THR A 311 2.08 -0.61 -0.22
N THR A 312 2.87 -1.64 -0.54
CA THR A 312 4.33 -1.61 -0.47
C THR A 312 4.93 -0.49 -1.32
N ARG A 313 4.42 -0.24 -2.53
CA ARG A 313 4.88 0.87 -3.39
C ARG A 313 4.51 2.24 -2.82
N TYR A 314 3.32 2.36 -2.20
CA TYR A 314 2.96 3.58 -1.48
C TYR A 314 3.95 3.87 -0.34
N LEU A 315 4.29 2.86 0.46
CA LEU A 315 5.30 2.99 1.51
C LEU A 315 6.64 3.45 0.94
N CYS A 316 7.11 2.88 -0.18
CA CYS A 316 8.31 3.33 -0.88
C CYS A 316 8.24 4.81 -1.22
N SER A 317 7.20 5.24 -1.92
CA SER A 317 7.00 6.62 -2.35
C SER A 317 6.90 7.58 -1.16
N HIS A 318 6.25 7.18 -0.06
CA HIS A 318 6.17 7.96 1.16
C HIS A 318 7.55 8.15 1.81
N PHE A 319 8.36 7.08 1.92
CA PHE A 319 9.72 7.18 2.46
C PHE A 319 10.60 8.09 1.62
N GLU A 320 10.55 7.98 0.30
CA GLU A 320 11.35 8.83 -0.61
C GLU A 320 10.98 10.32 -0.51
N LYS A 321 9.70 10.62 -0.33
CA LYS A 321 9.23 12.00 -0.08
C LYS A 321 9.65 12.52 1.30
N THR A 322 9.57 11.66 2.33
CA THR A 322 9.86 12.02 3.72
C THR A 322 11.36 12.12 3.98
N VAL A 323 12.16 11.26 3.34
CA VAL A 323 13.62 11.17 3.48
C VAL A 323 14.28 11.45 2.12
N PRO A 324 14.54 12.72 1.76
CA PRO A 324 15.20 13.06 0.51
C PRO A 324 16.54 12.35 0.35
N GLY A 325 16.84 11.88 -0.86
CA GLY A 325 18.06 11.11 -1.13
C GLY A 325 17.96 9.63 -0.78
N SER A 326 16.78 9.13 -0.42
CA SER A 326 16.52 7.70 -0.28
C SER A 326 16.07 7.07 -1.60
N CYS A 327 16.23 5.75 -1.67
CA CYS A 327 15.66 4.88 -2.69
C CYS A 327 15.03 3.69 -1.97
N ALA A 328 13.72 3.54 -2.10
CA ALA A 328 12.92 2.53 -1.43
C ALA A 328 12.33 1.54 -2.43
N PHE A 329 12.43 0.25 -2.18
CA PHE A 329 11.90 -0.78 -3.06
C PHE A 329 11.53 -2.06 -2.32
N PRO A 330 10.55 -2.83 -2.83
CA PRO A 330 10.23 -4.14 -2.29
C PRO A 330 11.31 -5.16 -2.66
N TYR A 331 11.75 -5.96 -1.69
CA TYR A 331 12.72 -7.04 -1.89
C TYR A 331 12.30 -8.28 -1.09
N GLY A 332 11.79 -9.29 -1.78
CA GLY A 332 11.17 -10.45 -1.14
C GLY A 332 9.95 -10.06 -0.31
N GLU A 333 9.98 -10.40 0.98
CA GLU A 333 8.92 -10.05 1.95
C GLU A 333 9.24 -8.76 2.74
N GLU A 334 10.28 -8.05 2.36
CA GLU A 334 10.76 -6.85 3.03
C GLU A 334 10.63 -5.62 2.13
N LEU A 335 10.55 -4.47 2.76
CA LEU A 335 10.78 -3.18 2.12
C LEU A 335 12.19 -2.73 2.49
N VAL A 336 13.01 -2.49 1.50
CA VAL A 336 14.39 -2.04 1.67
C VAL A 336 14.51 -0.57 1.28
N ILE A 337 15.15 0.22 2.11
CA ILE A 337 15.35 1.65 1.89
C ILE A 337 16.84 1.95 2.08
N PHE A 338 17.51 2.30 1.01
CA PHE A 338 18.83 2.88 1.09
C PHE A 338 18.73 4.40 1.17
N VAL A 339 19.51 4.99 2.03
CA VAL A 339 19.56 6.45 2.23
C VAL A 339 20.98 6.95 1.99
N ASN A 340 21.11 7.88 1.05
CA ASN A 340 22.30 8.64 0.85
C ASN A 340 22.31 9.79 1.88
N LEU A 341 23.00 9.60 2.99
CA LEU A 341 23.04 10.54 4.11
C LEU A 341 23.68 11.88 3.74
N THR A 342 24.60 11.88 2.78
CA THR A 342 25.22 13.12 2.27
C THR A 342 24.20 13.98 1.53
N ARG A 343 23.25 13.36 0.78
CA ARG A 343 22.17 14.09 0.09
C ARG A 343 21.00 14.41 1.03
N TYR A 344 20.78 13.60 2.03
CA TYR A 344 19.78 13.86 3.07
C TYR A 344 20.18 15.07 3.93
N ASP A 345 21.50 15.35 4.03
CA ASP A 345 22.08 16.43 4.84
C ASP A 345 21.69 16.34 6.32
N GLY A 346 21.81 15.13 6.88
CA GLY A 346 21.44 14.86 8.25
C GLY A 346 22.03 13.56 8.81
N THR A 347 21.80 13.35 10.09
CA THR A 347 22.23 12.15 10.81
C THR A 347 21.17 11.05 10.77
N VAL A 348 21.60 9.80 11.04
CA VAL A 348 20.67 8.67 11.21
C VAL A 348 19.64 8.94 12.30
N ASP A 349 20.02 9.59 13.40
CA ASP A 349 19.08 9.94 14.49
C ASP A 349 18.01 10.93 14.04
N GLN A 350 18.37 11.94 13.28
CA GLN A 350 17.41 12.91 12.74
C GLN A 350 16.43 12.22 11.76
N MET A 351 16.96 11.34 10.91
CA MET A 351 16.14 10.55 10.00
C MET A 351 15.17 9.65 10.76
N VAL A 352 15.65 8.90 11.74
CA VAL A 352 14.85 8.01 12.60
C VAL A 352 13.74 8.78 13.30
N ASN A 353 14.03 9.92 13.91
CA ASN A 353 13.03 10.75 14.58
C ASN A 353 11.94 11.21 13.62
N ARG A 354 12.28 11.53 12.38
CA ARG A 354 11.34 12.01 11.36
C ARG A 354 10.34 10.93 10.93
N ILE A 355 10.75 9.67 10.89
CA ILE A 355 9.90 8.55 10.45
C ILE A 355 9.22 7.79 11.59
N THR A 356 9.57 8.06 12.85
CA THR A 356 9.11 7.28 14.01
C THR A 356 7.59 7.24 14.13
N PHE A 357 6.92 8.37 14.00
CA PHE A 357 5.45 8.43 14.08
C PHE A 357 4.80 7.62 12.97
N PHE A 358 5.30 7.80 11.75
CA PHE A 358 4.81 7.05 10.59
C PHE A 358 4.93 5.52 10.78
N LEU A 359 6.07 5.05 11.24
CA LEU A 359 6.30 3.62 11.50
C LEU A 359 5.36 3.07 12.57
N ARG A 360 5.20 3.82 13.68
CA ARG A 360 4.32 3.44 14.77
C ARG A 360 2.86 3.35 14.33
N ASP A 361 2.39 4.38 13.62
CA ASP A 361 0.99 4.50 13.21
C ASP A 361 0.61 3.46 12.14
N ASN A 362 1.61 2.91 11.42
CA ASN A 362 1.45 1.79 10.48
C ASN A 362 1.81 0.42 11.05
N PHE A 363 2.15 0.32 12.33
CA PHE A 363 2.58 -0.93 12.95
C PHE A 363 3.80 -1.57 12.26
N LEU A 364 4.68 -0.74 11.66
CA LEU A 364 5.87 -1.18 10.95
C LEU A 364 7.09 -1.17 11.88
N LYS A 365 7.78 -2.30 11.98
CA LYS A 365 9.08 -2.38 12.64
C LYS A 365 10.18 -2.27 11.61
N THR A 366 11.25 -1.54 11.95
CA THR A 366 12.42 -1.37 11.08
C THR A 366 13.71 -1.64 11.80
N GLY A 367 14.65 -2.26 11.08
CA GLY A 367 16.06 -2.30 11.43
C GLY A 367 16.84 -1.25 10.64
N VAL A 368 17.79 -0.61 11.27
CA VAL A 368 18.61 0.45 10.68
C VAL A 368 20.09 0.07 10.83
N SER A 369 20.83 0.09 9.73
CA SER A 369 22.27 -0.16 9.74
C SER A 369 23.06 0.99 10.37
N SER A 370 24.29 0.74 10.74
CA SER A 370 25.27 1.80 11.00
C SER A 370 25.58 2.54 9.68
N PRO A 371 25.90 3.86 9.74
CA PRO A 371 26.35 4.58 8.56
C PRO A 371 27.68 4.04 8.05
N ILE A 372 27.79 3.94 6.74
CA ILE A 372 29.01 3.52 6.03
C ILE A 372 29.49 4.62 5.09
N GLN A 373 30.78 4.60 4.75
CA GLN A 373 31.37 5.47 3.74
C GLN A 373 31.57 4.70 2.45
N GLY A 374 31.05 5.24 1.35
CA GLY A 374 31.21 4.65 0.02
C GLY A 374 30.18 3.60 -0.36
N THR A 375 30.28 3.14 -1.58
CA THR A 375 29.29 2.27 -2.25
C THR A 375 29.62 0.78 -2.16
N MET A 376 30.87 0.43 -1.78
CA MET A 376 31.32 -0.97 -1.76
C MET A 376 30.64 -1.83 -0.70
N GLU A 377 30.19 -1.23 0.38
CA GLU A 377 29.64 -1.92 1.55
C GLU A 377 28.11 -1.90 1.62
N LEU A 378 27.44 -1.47 0.55
CA LEU A 378 25.96 -1.35 0.53
C LEU A 378 25.25 -2.68 0.85
N GLN A 379 25.81 -3.82 0.38
CA GLN A 379 25.30 -5.15 0.71
C GLN A 379 25.40 -5.46 2.21
N HIS A 380 26.56 -5.14 2.82
CA HIS A 380 26.73 -5.32 4.26
C HIS A 380 25.82 -4.37 5.06
N CYS A 381 25.56 -3.17 4.53
CA CYS A 381 24.61 -2.22 5.09
C CYS A 381 23.20 -2.83 5.16
N TYR A 382 22.73 -3.45 4.08
CA TYR A 382 21.47 -4.19 4.06
C TYR A 382 21.49 -5.35 5.07
N THR A 383 22.56 -6.15 5.09
CA THR A 383 22.69 -7.27 6.03
C THR A 383 22.60 -6.79 7.48
N GLN A 384 23.28 -5.68 7.82
CA GLN A 384 23.17 -5.08 9.15
C GLN A 384 21.75 -4.63 9.50
N SER A 385 21.04 -3.98 8.56
CA SER A 385 19.68 -3.52 8.81
C SER A 385 18.73 -4.69 9.06
N ARG A 386 18.86 -5.80 8.32
CA ARG A 386 18.08 -7.00 8.51
C ARG A 386 18.37 -7.67 9.86
N ILE A 387 19.65 -7.81 10.22
CA ILE A 387 20.04 -8.32 11.53
C ILE A 387 19.48 -7.43 12.65
N ALA A 388 19.52 -6.10 12.46
CA ALA A 388 18.96 -5.17 13.43
C ALA A 388 17.45 -5.40 13.62
N LEU A 389 16.72 -5.59 12.53
CA LEU A 389 15.29 -5.87 12.57
C LEU A 389 14.98 -7.20 13.25
N GLU A 390 15.64 -8.28 12.86
CA GLU A 390 15.41 -9.62 13.38
C GLU A 390 15.76 -9.72 14.87
N THR A 391 17.00 -9.35 15.22
CA THR A 391 17.51 -9.41 16.59
C THR A 391 16.79 -8.41 17.50
N GLY A 392 16.57 -7.19 17.01
CA GLY A 392 15.87 -6.15 17.76
C GLY A 392 14.40 -6.51 18.04
N SER A 393 13.70 -7.07 17.07
CA SER A 393 12.33 -7.55 17.26
C SER A 393 12.21 -8.67 18.28
N LYS A 394 13.25 -9.48 18.43
CA LYS A 394 13.31 -10.58 19.40
C LYS A 394 13.62 -10.09 20.82
N TYR A 395 14.59 -9.20 21.02
CA TYR A 395 15.07 -8.82 22.35
C TYR A 395 14.54 -7.46 22.85
N GLN A 396 13.99 -6.62 21.97
CA GLN A 396 13.45 -5.30 22.29
C GLN A 396 12.07 -5.15 21.65
N THR A 397 11.14 -6.05 21.95
CA THR A 397 9.82 -6.22 21.33
C THR A 397 8.96 -4.96 21.36
N TYR A 398 9.16 -4.08 22.35
CA TYR A 398 8.42 -2.81 22.54
C TYR A 398 8.90 -1.66 21.66
N ARG A 399 10.06 -1.80 20.99
CA ARG A 399 10.58 -0.77 20.09
C ARG A 399 10.10 -0.98 18.66
N TRP A 400 9.88 0.12 17.94
CA TRP A 400 9.55 0.13 16.50
C TRP A 400 10.78 0.22 15.61
N ILE A 401 11.87 0.80 16.13
CA ILE A 401 13.11 1.05 15.40
C ILE A 401 14.26 0.42 16.16
N HIS A 402 15.02 -0.40 15.47
CA HIS A 402 16.17 -1.13 16.00
C HIS A 402 17.43 -0.70 15.23
N LYS A 403 18.29 0.10 15.85
CA LYS A 403 19.58 0.45 15.28
C LYS A 403 20.58 -0.69 15.53
N PHE A 404 21.39 -1.00 14.53
CA PHE A 404 22.37 -2.07 14.64
C PHE A 404 23.34 -1.86 15.81
N GLU A 405 23.78 -0.64 16.05
CA GLU A 405 24.67 -0.32 17.17
C GLU A 405 24.07 -0.68 18.55
N ASP A 406 22.75 -0.47 18.73
CA ASP A 406 22.04 -0.77 19.99
C ASP A 406 21.86 -2.28 20.19
N ILE A 407 21.83 -3.07 19.13
CA ILE A 407 21.56 -4.52 19.18
C ILE A 407 22.80 -5.38 18.88
N SER A 408 23.90 -4.78 18.50
CA SER A 408 25.12 -5.48 18.07
C SER A 408 25.63 -6.49 19.11
N LEU A 409 25.54 -6.15 20.40
CA LEU A 409 25.93 -7.06 21.45
C LEU A 409 25.04 -8.31 21.50
N TYR A 410 23.71 -8.18 21.33
CA TYR A 410 22.78 -9.31 21.28
C TYR A 410 23.12 -10.23 20.10
N TYR A 411 23.38 -9.63 18.94
CA TYR A 411 23.79 -10.36 17.73
C TYR A 411 25.12 -11.14 17.97
N LEU A 412 26.13 -10.50 18.56
CA LEU A 412 27.39 -11.16 18.88
C LEU A 412 27.18 -12.35 19.84
N LEU A 413 26.37 -12.19 20.87
CA LEU A 413 26.07 -13.25 21.83
C LEU A 413 25.31 -14.40 21.17
N GLU A 414 24.38 -14.12 20.24
CA GLU A 414 23.71 -15.16 19.43
C GLU A 414 24.69 -15.92 18.53
N CYS A 415 25.61 -15.20 17.88
CA CYS A 415 26.66 -15.84 17.07
C CYS A 415 27.53 -16.78 17.90
N CYS A 416 27.86 -16.40 19.14
CA CYS A 416 28.64 -17.26 20.04
C CYS A 416 27.93 -18.58 20.40
N THR A 417 26.60 -18.60 20.36
CA THR A 417 25.80 -19.77 20.78
C THR A 417 25.09 -20.45 19.61
N ARG A 418 25.43 -20.12 18.36
CA ARG A 418 24.79 -20.68 17.16
C ARG A 418 25.04 -22.17 17.00
N GLU A 419 26.28 -22.62 17.22
CA GLU A 419 26.69 -24.02 17.04
C GLU A 419 26.78 -24.80 18.35
N LEU A 420 27.10 -24.11 19.45
CA LEU A 420 27.28 -24.73 20.76
C LEU A 420 26.29 -24.18 21.78
N PRO A 421 25.74 -25.06 22.64
CA PRO A 421 24.87 -24.58 23.74
C PRO A 421 25.62 -23.65 24.69
N THR A 422 24.91 -22.69 25.25
CA THR A 422 25.44 -21.61 26.11
C THR A 422 26.41 -22.11 27.19
N TYR A 423 26.11 -23.26 27.86
CA TYR A 423 26.97 -23.78 28.92
C TYR A 423 28.33 -24.27 28.43
N MET A 424 28.47 -24.65 27.16
CA MET A 424 29.75 -25.05 26.54
C MET A 424 30.62 -23.85 26.15
N VAL A 425 29.99 -22.69 25.94
CA VAL A 425 30.67 -21.44 25.56
C VAL A 425 31.02 -20.59 26.80
N CYS A 426 30.30 -20.73 27.89
CA CYS A 426 30.54 -20.01 29.13
C CYS A 426 31.80 -20.49 29.86
N SER A 427 32.42 -19.59 30.62
CA SER A 427 33.54 -19.93 31.49
C SER A 427 33.17 -21.03 32.50
N PRO A 428 33.96 -22.13 32.59
CA PRO A 428 33.74 -23.18 33.59
C PRO A 428 33.71 -22.62 35.02
N LYS A 429 34.46 -21.55 35.29
CA LYS A 429 34.49 -20.88 36.60
C LYS A 429 33.14 -20.31 36.98
N ILE A 430 32.41 -19.66 36.06
CA ILE A 430 31.06 -19.16 36.30
C ILE A 430 30.06 -20.31 36.53
N LEU A 431 30.16 -21.37 35.75
CA LEU A 431 29.30 -22.53 35.90
C LEU A 431 29.52 -23.22 37.26
N ALA A 432 30.78 -23.36 37.70
CA ALA A 432 31.13 -23.88 39.02
C ALA A 432 30.58 -23.01 40.16
N LEU A 433 30.76 -21.67 40.01
CA LEU A 433 30.23 -20.70 41.00
C LEU A 433 28.71 -20.75 41.09
N LYS A 434 28.03 -20.88 39.95
CA LYS A 434 26.58 -21.02 39.90
C LYS A 434 26.09 -22.31 40.55
N SER A 435 26.77 -23.43 40.32
CA SER A 435 26.49 -24.71 40.99
C SER A 435 26.68 -24.61 42.47
N TYR A 436 27.73 -23.94 42.91
CA TYR A 436 27.99 -23.68 44.32
C TYR A 436 26.87 -22.84 44.96
N ASP A 437 26.43 -21.76 44.32
CA ASP A 437 25.33 -20.91 44.78
C ASP A 437 24.04 -21.71 44.98
N ILE A 438 23.71 -22.62 44.05
CA ILE A 438 22.53 -23.48 44.13
C ILE A 438 22.64 -24.43 45.33
N GLN A 439 23.81 -25.07 45.55
CA GLN A 439 24.03 -26.04 46.61
C GLN A 439 24.05 -25.41 48.00
N HIS A 440 24.59 -24.19 48.12
CA HIS A 440 24.84 -23.53 49.40
C HIS A 440 23.92 -22.33 49.68
N HIS A 441 22.94 -22.09 48.81
CA HIS A 441 22.03 -20.94 48.91
C HIS A 441 22.78 -19.61 49.04
N SER A 442 23.89 -19.47 48.32
CA SER A 442 24.71 -18.27 48.34
C SER A 442 24.41 -17.39 47.11
N GLU A 443 24.93 -16.14 47.10
CA GLU A 443 24.74 -15.17 46.04
C GLU A 443 26.10 -14.71 45.43
N TYR A 444 27.02 -15.63 45.28
CA TYR A 444 28.37 -15.29 44.83
C TYR A 444 28.41 -14.91 43.34
N CYS A 445 27.61 -15.55 42.49
CA CYS A 445 27.46 -15.12 41.08
C CYS A 445 26.99 -13.68 40.99
N LYS A 446 25.93 -13.31 41.71
CA LYS A 446 25.41 -11.93 41.75
C LYS A 446 26.43 -10.94 42.30
N THR A 447 27.22 -11.37 43.31
CA THR A 447 28.29 -10.56 43.92
C THR A 447 29.40 -10.28 42.88
N LEU A 448 29.87 -11.34 42.18
CA LEU A 448 30.90 -11.21 41.13
C LEU A 448 30.41 -10.37 39.94
N GLU A 449 29.23 -10.63 39.45
CA GLU A 449 28.61 -9.87 38.36
C GLU A 449 28.53 -8.38 38.69
N THR A 450 27.99 -8.04 39.87
CA THR A 450 27.91 -6.64 40.33
C THR A 450 29.28 -6.00 40.48
N TYR A 451 30.31 -6.76 40.91
CA TYR A 451 31.67 -6.26 41.01
C TYR A 451 32.26 -5.93 39.64
N LEU A 452 32.09 -6.80 38.67
CA LEU A 452 32.52 -6.56 37.27
C LEU A 452 31.75 -5.38 36.65
N ASP A 453 30.45 -5.29 36.82
CA ASP A 453 29.62 -4.18 36.32
C ASP A 453 29.96 -2.81 36.93
N THR A 454 30.52 -2.82 38.17
CA THR A 454 30.97 -1.59 38.85
C THR A 454 32.45 -1.29 38.62
N HIS A 455 33.03 -1.89 37.57
CA HIS A 455 34.44 -1.70 37.21
C HIS A 455 35.42 -2.01 38.34
N LEU A 456 35.21 -3.12 39.02
CA LEU A 456 35.98 -3.62 40.16
C LEU A 456 36.02 -2.63 41.34
N ASN A 457 34.95 -1.83 41.52
CA ASN A 457 34.84 -0.90 42.65
C ASN A 457 34.06 -1.51 43.81
N ALA A 458 34.76 -1.97 44.83
CA ALA A 458 34.17 -2.64 46.01
C ALA A 458 33.16 -1.78 46.76
N VAL A 459 33.33 -0.46 46.81
CA VAL A 459 32.40 0.46 47.49
C VAL A 459 31.09 0.55 46.73
N ARG A 460 31.16 0.80 45.43
CA ARG A 460 29.97 0.86 44.57
C ARG A 460 29.24 -0.48 44.50
N ALA A 461 30.00 -1.57 44.42
CA ALA A 461 29.42 -2.91 44.40
C ALA A 461 28.67 -3.27 45.71
N SER A 462 29.27 -2.99 46.87
CA SER A 462 28.63 -3.23 48.16
C SER A 462 27.34 -2.41 48.33
N GLN A 463 27.35 -1.13 47.90
CA GLN A 463 26.17 -0.25 47.91
C GLN A 463 25.05 -0.80 47.00
N ARG A 464 25.41 -1.22 45.75
CA ARG A 464 24.43 -1.77 44.79
C ARG A 464 23.82 -3.10 45.27
N LEU A 465 24.56 -3.89 46.08
CA LEU A 465 24.10 -5.13 46.68
C LEU A 465 23.40 -4.93 48.05
N PHE A 466 23.34 -3.71 48.54
CA PHE A 466 22.79 -3.37 49.86
C PHE A 466 23.42 -4.19 51.02
N ILE A 467 24.75 -4.44 50.97
CA ILE A 467 25.52 -5.13 52.01
C ILE A 467 26.65 -4.27 52.52
N HIS A 468 27.09 -4.56 53.75
CA HIS A 468 28.27 -3.88 54.32
C HIS A 468 29.54 -4.22 53.51
N ARG A 469 30.46 -3.26 53.43
CA ARG A 469 31.71 -3.44 52.67
C ARG A 469 32.54 -4.65 53.17
N SER A 470 32.60 -4.90 54.47
CA SER A 470 33.30 -6.08 55.00
C SER A 470 32.69 -7.40 54.54
N THR A 471 31.36 -7.48 54.49
CA THR A 471 30.65 -8.65 53.98
C THR A 471 30.93 -8.84 52.48
N PHE A 472 30.98 -7.74 51.73
CA PHE A 472 31.35 -7.77 50.31
C PHE A 472 32.76 -8.31 50.09
N LEU A 473 33.76 -7.79 50.82
CA LEU A 473 35.16 -8.24 50.73
C LEU A 473 35.28 -9.72 51.10
N TYR A 474 34.65 -10.15 52.19
CA TYR A 474 34.58 -11.57 52.58
C TYR A 474 34.02 -12.45 51.45
N ARG A 475 32.89 -12.04 50.84
CA ARG A 475 32.34 -12.75 49.67
C ARG A 475 33.32 -12.78 48.49
N LEU A 476 34.02 -11.72 48.24
CA LEU A 476 34.97 -11.62 47.14
C LEU A 476 36.19 -12.54 47.36
N ASP A 477 36.73 -12.57 48.57
CA ASP A 477 37.82 -13.49 48.93
C ASP A 477 37.39 -14.95 48.79
N ARG A 478 36.15 -15.26 49.22
CA ARG A 478 35.60 -16.60 49.06
C ARG A 478 35.40 -16.98 47.58
N ILE A 479 34.98 -16.05 46.73
CA ILE A 479 34.89 -16.26 45.27
C ILE A 479 36.29 -16.54 44.68
N ARG A 480 37.32 -15.80 45.12
CA ARG A 480 38.68 -16.08 44.70
C ARG A 480 39.15 -17.51 45.00
N GLU A 481 38.87 -17.97 46.21
CA GLU A 481 39.23 -19.33 46.60
C GLU A 481 38.49 -20.39 45.80
N LEU A 482 37.18 -20.19 45.57
CA LEU A 482 36.31 -21.18 44.93
C LEU A 482 36.63 -21.38 43.43
N ILE A 483 36.93 -20.31 42.74
CA ILE A 483 37.10 -20.36 41.27
C ILE A 483 38.50 -19.93 40.79
N ASN A 484 39.41 -19.67 41.71
CA ASN A 484 40.78 -19.25 41.39
C ASN A 484 40.81 -18.13 40.35
N ILE A 485 40.16 -16.99 40.64
CA ILE A 485 40.07 -15.82 39.74
C ILE A 485 41.20 -14.86 40.02
N ASP A 486 41.83 -14.41 38.94
CA ASP A 486 42.77 -13.26 38.93
C ASP A 486 42.04 -12.03 38.40
N PHE A 487 41.93 -10.97 39.27
CA PHE A 487 41.27 -9.72 38.89
C PHE A 487 42.17 -8.77 38.10
N ASP A 488 43.44 -9.09 37.96
CA ASP A 488 44.40 -8.32 37.12
C ASP A 488 44.50 -8.89 35.71
N ASP A 489 43.97 -10.10 35.44
CA ASP A 489 43.91 -10.71 34.11
C ASP A 489 42.67 -10.20 33.33
N SER A 490 42.88 -9.20 32.47
CA SER A 490 41.84 -8.57 31.66
C SER A 490 41.12 -9.57 30.72
N ARG A 491 41.83 -10.59 30.19
CA ARG A 491 41.21 -11.61 29.31
C ARG A 491 40.25 -12.47 30.10
N GLN A 492 40.64 -12.89 31.31
CA GLN A 492 39.80 -13.67 32.18
C GLN A 492 38.56 -12.86 32.59
N LEU A 493 38.70 -11.61 32.98
CA LEU A 493 37.61 -10.73 33.34
C LEU A 493 36.62 -10.55 32.20
N PHE A 494 37.11 -10.29 30.99
CA PHE A 494 36.29 -10.15 29.79
C PHE A 494 35.49 -11.43 29.52
N TYR A 495 36.11 -12.61 29.62
CA TYR A 495 35.42 -13.89 29.41
C TYR A 495 34.37 -14.17 30.50
N LEU A 496 34.59 -13.77 31.74
CA LEU A 496 33.58 -13.87 32.80
C LEU A 496 32.39 -12.93 32.53
N MET A 497 32.66 -11.66 32.13
CA MET A 497 31.59 -10.71 31.76
C MET A 497 30.77 -11.24 30.60
N LEU A 498 31.40 -11.74 29.54
CA LEU A 498 30.74 -12.35 28.41
C LEU A 498 29.86 -13.54 28.84
N SER A 499 30.39 -14.39 29.74
CA SER A 499 29.64 -15.56 30.25
C SER A 499 28.38 -15.15 31.02
N PHE A 500 28.43 -14.10 31.82
CA PHE A 500 27.23 -13.55 32.47
C PHE A 500 26.19 -13.07 31.46
N ARG A 501 26.60 -12.32 30.44
CA ARG A 501 25.69 -11.84 29.40
C ARG A 501 25.06 -12.99 28.60
N LEU A 502 25.82 -14.04 28.28
CA LEU A 502 25.29 -15.25 27.62
C LEU A 502 24.24 -15.98 28.48
N LEU A 503 24.49 -16.07 29.80
CA LEU A 503 23.52 -16.71 30.73
C LEU A 503 22.26 -15.85 30.91
N GLU A 504 22.36 -14.54 30.89
CA GLU A 504 21.25 -13.61 30.97
C GLU A 504 20.37 -13.70 29.72
N LEU A 505 20.97 -13.72 28.53
CA LEU A 505 20.29 -13.85 27.25
C LEU A 505 19.41 -15.12 27.21
N ARG A 506 19.91 -16.23 27.74
CA ARG A 506 19.15 -17.50 27.83
C ARG A 506 17.93 -17.40 28.74
N LYS A 507 18.00 -16.62 29.84
CA LYS A 507 16.86 -16.43 30.73
C LYS A 507 15.73 -15.68 30.07
N SER A 508 16.04 -14.63 29.30
CA SER A 508 15.07 -13.85 28.53
C SER A 508 14.33 -14.72 27.51
N ALA A 509 15.08 -15.50 26.73
CA ALA A 509 14.50 -16.40 25.72
C ALA A 509 13.64 -17.53 26.32
N SER A 510 13.93 -17.98 27.56
CA SER A 510 13.16 -19.04 28.23
C SER A 510 11.87 -18.49 28.86
N SER A 511 11.83 -17.23 29.27
CA SER A 511 10.64 -16.58 29.82
C SER A 511 9.56 -16.32 28.77
N GLU A 512 9.97 -15.95 27.55
CA GLU A 512 9.05 -15.73 26.43
C GLU A 512 8.44 -17.05 25.90
N ALA A 513 9.18 -18.16 25.95
CA ALA A 513 8.65 -19.46 25.55
C ALA A 513 7.55 -19.99 26.51
N ILE A 514 7.50 -19.51 27.75
CA ILE A 514 6.48 -19.89 28.74
C ILE A 514 5.21 -19.04 28.56
N GLU A 515 5.32 -17.76 28.16
CA GLU A 515 4.18 -16.88 27.92
C GLU A 515 3.44 -17.18 26.60
N LEU A 516 4.09 -17.83 25.61
CA LEU A 516 3.45 -18.24 24.36
C LEU A 516 2.68 -19.57 24.44
N HIS A 517 2.76 -20.29 25.58
CA HIS A 517 2.06 -21.56 25.84
C HIS A 517 1.08 -21.49 27.02
N SER A 518 0.87 -20.32 27.60
CA SER A 518 -0.17 -20.03 28.58
C SER A 518 -1.27 -19.13 28.01
#